data_fe524238e4291da32abf28fea1f9e5b9
#
_entry.id   fe524238e4291da32abf28fea1f9e5b9
#
_cell.length_a   1.000
_cell.length_b   1.000
_cell.length_c   1.000
_cell.angle_alpha   90.00
_cell.angle_beta   90.00
_cell.angle_gamma   90.00
#
_symmetry.space_group_name_H-M   'P 1'
#
loop_
_entity.id
_entity.type
_entity.pdbx_description
1 polymer ?
#
loop_
_entity_poly.entity_id
_entity_poly.type
_entity_poly.pdbx_seq_one_letter_code
_entity_poly.pdbx_strand_id
1 'polypeptide(L)'
;MFSHRARIAVVTGLVAIGLAAPSAAVKRRAFVTSVAGNGNLASWPLSGGGIGLAAGDNICRARAFIADLPNPGGYYAWLSTASTDAYCHVQGQTGKKATGCVGTAAGAGPWYRYDGIGRWSGSLDELTDFASQAIYQPIRFDELGNELAGSADGFWTATSPTGEAGPDTCSGWVVGSDGAAGTIGLPDRTWDDWTSYLIRSCDDERRLLCLEGGTSEVTPVPWVPAALVFTTSASGSGDLATWPEAGGETGLAAADNICQSLATAAHLPSPESFVAWLSTTATDAGDRLTLAATPIRRVDGFRLADSKADLLATGADNSLHVDEAGRYLSYTNLWTGTAGDGTATVDNCDGWSSAVATDDGQSGFGNAAYSEAWTQIGAYDCDLPHRIACFSNVEVLFWDGFDLSENTERWSAVVP
;
A
#
# COMPACT_ATOMS: atom_id res chain seq x y z
N MET A 1 70.27 -11.96 -59.53
CA MET A 1 69.98 -11.27 -58.25
C MET A 1 68.46 -11.01 -58.13
N PHE A 2 67.74 -11.92 -57.52
CA PHE A 2 66.29 -11.69 -57.28
C PHE A 2 66.03 -11.47 -55.79
N SER A 3 65.54 -10.28 -55.47
CA SER A 3 65.18 -9.91 -54.11
C SER A 3 63.74 -10.30 -53.82
N HIS A 4 63.57 -11.22 -52.88
CA HIS A 4 62.26 -11.61 -52.33
C HIS A 4 61.90 -10.62 -51.16
N ARG A 5 60.88 -9.84 -51.36
CA ARG A 5 60.24 -9.05 -50.28
C ARG A 5 59.10 -9.89 -49.68
N ALA A 6 59.29 -10.32 -48.45
CA ALA A 6 58.22 -10.93 -47.64
C ALA A 6 57.22 -9.83 -47.18
N ARG A 7 55.94 -10.03 -47.47
CA ARG A 7 54.86 -9.20 -46.93
C ARG A 7 54.34 -9.86 -45.67
N ILE A 8 54.50 -9.19 -44.54
CA ILE A 8 53.87 -9.60 -43.26
C ILE A 8 52.45 -9.03 -43.27
N ALA A 9 51.44 -9.93 -43.26
CA ALA A 9 50.06 -9.56 -43.06
C ALA A 9 49.77 -9.52 -41.55
N VAL A 10 49.46 -8.33 -41.00
CA VAL A 10 48.99 -8.17 -39.63
C VAL A 10 47.50 -8.37 -39.66
N VAL A 11 47.06 -9.48 -39.08
CA VAL A 11 45.62 -9.76 -38.83
C VAL A 11 45.22 -9.12 -37.51
N THR A 12 44.57 -7.97 -37.56
CA THR A 12 43.96 -7.32 -36.40
C THR A 12 42.62 -8.03 -36.07
N GLY A 13 42.65 -8.93 -35.12
CA GLY A 13 41.41 -9.53 -34.59
C GLY A 13 40.66 -8.52 -33.75
N LEU A 14 39.51 -8.06 -34.22
CA LEU A 14 38.55 -7.32 -33.40
C LEU A 14 37.87 -8.33 -32.43
N VAL A 15 38.22 -8.26 -31.15
CA VAL A 15 37.45 -8.89 -30.07
C VAL A 15 36.23 -8.03 -29.80
N ALA A 16 35.07 -8.42 -30.30
CA ALA A 16 33.80 -7.83 -29.92
C ALA A 16 33.48 -8.27 -28.48
N ILE A 17 33.71 -7.40 -27.52
CA ILE A 17 33.20 -7.56 -26.16
C ILE A 17 31.70 -7.28 -26.24
N GLY A 18 30.90 -8.33 -26.31
CA GLY A 18 29.46 -8.25 -26.18
C GLY A 18 29.13 -7.84 -24.74
N LEU A 19 28.80 -6.58 -24.52
CA LEU A 19 28.14 -6.15 -23.30
C LEU A 19 26.77 -6.81 -23.26
N ALA A 20 26.62 -7.85 -22.44
CA ALA A 20 25.31 -8.38 -22.12
C ALA A 20 24.48 -7.23 -21.50
N ALA A 21 23.37 -6.87 -22.12
CA ALA A 21 22.43 -5.95 -21.51
C ALA A 21 21.99 -6.55 -20.16
N PRO A 22 21.93 -5.78 -19.08
CA PRO A 22 21.42 -6.28 -17.82
C PRO A 22 20.02 -6.86 -18.06
N SER A 23 19.78 -8.08 -17.59
CA SER A 23 18.44 -8.68 -17.65
C SER A 23 17.52 -7.77 -16.82
N ALA A 24 16.37 -7.41 -17.38
CA ALA A 24 15.38 -6.65 -16.61
C ALA A 24 15.00 -7.47 -15.37
N ALA A 25 14.96 -6.78 -14.21
CA ALA A 25 14.57 -7.40 -12.96
C ALA A 25 13.19 -8.06 -13.08
N VAL A 26 13.06 -9.29 -12.61
CA VAL A 26 11.79 -10.01 -12.62
C VAL A 26 10.88 -9.39 -11.57
N LYS A 27 9.75 -8.83 -12.01
CA LYS A 27 8.74 -8.23 -11.15
C LYS A 27 7.43 -9.00 -11.28
N ARG A 28 7.03 -9.70 -10.22
CA ARG A 28 5.72 -10.34 -10.14
C ARG A 28 4.66 -9.27 -9.92
N ARG A 29 3.53 -9.42 -10.57
CA ARG A 29 2.48 -8.39 -10.59
C ARG A 29 1.26 -8.84 -9.81
N ALA A 30 0.53 -7.85 -9.32
CA ALA A 30 -0.76 -8.01 -8.69
C ALA A 30 -1.75 -6.98 -9.26
N PHE A 31 -3.00 -7.37 -9.38
CA PHE A 31 -4.10 -6.50 -9.81
C PHE A 31 -5.44 -7.03 -9.28
N VAL A 32 -6.43 -6.16 -9.18
CA VAL A 32 -7.82 -6.53 -8.95
C VAL A 32 -8.52 -6.60 -10.32
N THR A 33 -9.40 -7.60 -10.55
CA THR A 33 -10.03 -7.75 -11.87
C THR A 33 -10.95 -6.57 -12.20
N SER A 34 -10.94 -6.10 -13.46
CA SER A 34 -11.89 -5.08 -13.96
C SER A 34 -13.32 -5.62 -14.06
N VAL A 35 -13.51 -6.95 -13.96
CA VAL A 35 -14.81 -7.63 -13.96
C VAL A 35 -15.18 -8.06 -12.55
N ALA A 36 -16.48 -8.12 -12.29
CA ALA A 36 -17.05 -8.60 -11.05
C ALA A 36 -18.10 -9.71 -11.31
N GLY A 37 -18.42 -10.47 -10.29
CA GLY A 37 -19.48 -11.47 -10.32
C GLY A 37 -19.71 -12.08 -8.93
N ASN A 38 -20.67 -12.96 -8.86
CA ASN A 38 -21.10 -13.59 -7.62
C ASN A 38 -20.13 -14.69 -7.13
N GLY A 39 -20.38 -15.26 -5.96
CA GLY A 39 -19.53 -16.27 -5.34
C GLY A 39 -19.43 -17.60 -6.10
N ASN A 40 -20.26 -17.85 -7.11
CA ASN A 40 -20.10 -18.99 -8.02
C ASN A 40 -19.19 -18.64 -9.19
N LEU A 41 -17.89 -18.78 -9.00
CA LEU A 41 -16.89 -18.38 -9.99
C LEU A 41 -17.01 -19.15 -11.32
N ALA A 42 -17.58 -20.38 -11.30
CA ALA A 42 -17.81 -21.14 -12.52
C ALA A 42 -18.82 -20.48 -13.48
N SER A 43 -19.69 -19.60 -12.96
CA SER A 43 -20.67 -18.84 -13.74
C SER A 43 -20.09 -17.60 -14.44
N TRP A 44 -18.89 -17.18 -14.08
CA TRP A 44 -18.27 -15.98 -14.66
C TRP A 44 -17.80 -16.25 -16.09
N PRO A 45 -17.85 -15.23 -16.96
CA PRO A 45 -17.11 -15.25 -18.21
C PRO A 45 -15.62 -15.51 -17.93
N LEU A 46 -14.96 -16.28 -18.79
CA LEU A 46 -13.54 -16.61 -18.69
C LEU A 46 -13.16 -17.59 -17.56
N SER A 47 -14.14 -18.19 -16.86
CA SER A 47 -13.88 -19.29 -15.90
C SER A 47 -13.26 -20.55 -16.55
N GLY A 48 -13.32 -20.66 -17.90
CA GLY A 48 -12.71 -21.72 -18.67
C GLY A 48 -13.23 -23.14 -18.36
N GLY A 49 -14.43 -23.24 -17.77
CA GLY A 49 -14.99 -24.51 -17.26
C GLY A 49 -14.38 -24.97 -15.94
N GLY A 50 -13.55 -24.15 -15.29
CA GLY A 50 -13.05 -24.38 -13.94
C GLY A 50 -14.15 -24.26 -12.88
N ILE A 51 -13.91 -24.83 -11.71
CA ILE A 51 -14.81 -24.78 -10.55
C ILE A 51 -13.97 -24.31 -9.34
N GLY A 52 -14.55 -23.50 -8.47
CA GLY A 52 -13.90 -23.03 -7.24
C GLY A 52 -12.61 -22.26 -7.54
N LEU A 53 -11.52 -22.61 -6.86
CA LEU A 53 -10.21 -21.94 -7.05
C LEU A 53 -9.74 -21.96 -8.51
N ALA A 54 -9.93 -23.09 -9.22
CA ALA A 54 -9.51 -23.21 -10.63
C ALA A 54 -10.28 -22.24 -11.55
N ALA A 55 -11.55 -21.94 -11.26
CA ALA A 55 -12.30 -20.92 -11.98
C ALA A 55 -11.71 -19.53 -11.73
N GLY A 56 -11.40 -19.21 -10.46
CA GLY A 56 -10.74 -17.95 -10.09
C GLY A 56 -9.40 -17.75 -10.80
N ASP A 57 -8.55 -18.78 -10.84
CA ASP A 57 -7.27 -18.74 -11.55
C ASP A 57 -7.44 -18.53 -13.05
N ASN A 58 -8.40 -19.20 -13.67
CA ASN A 58 -8.65 -19.04 -15.09
C ASN A 58 -9.12 -17.62 -15.43
N ILE A 59 -9.96 -17.02 -14.58
CA ILE A 59 -10.37 -15.61 -14.72
C ILE A 59 -9.14 -14.69 -14.60
N CYS A 60 -8.31 -14.87 -13.56
CA CYS A 60 -7.09 -14.08 -13.38
C CYS A 60 -6.14 -14.17 -14.59
N ARG A 61 -5.89 -15.39 -15.08
CA ARG A 61 -5.04 -15.63 -16.25
C ARG A 61 -5.60 -15.02 -17.52
N ALA A 62 -6.88 -15.14 -17.74
CA ALA A 62 -7.55 -14.55 -18.91
C ALA A 62 -7.52 -13.01 -18.84
N ARG A 63 -7.71 -12.41 -17.66
CA ARG A 63 -7.62 -10.95 -17.48
C ARG A 63 -6.20 -10.46 -17.71
N ALA A 64 -5.19 -11.14 -17.14
CA ALA A 64 -3.79 -10.84 -17.39
C ALA A 64 -3.42 -10.94 -18.89
N PHE A 65 -3.94 -11.94 -19.60
CA PHE A 65 -3.73 -12.10 -21.04
C PHE A 65 -4.37 -10.96 -21.85
N ILE A 66 -5.62 -10.57 -21.51
CA ILE A 66 -6.34 -9.47 -22.20
C ILE A 66 -5.61 -8.13 -22.02
N ALA A 67 -4.99 -7.91 -20.86
CA ALA A 67 -4.23 -6.70 -20.54
C ALA A 67 -2.75 -6.75 -20.98
N ASP A 68 -2.36 -7.79 -21.72
CA ASP A 68 -0.96 -8.01 -22.18
C ASP A 68 0.06 -7.95 -21.03
N LEU A 69 -0.32 -8.46 -19.87
CA LEU A 69 0.60 -8.53 -18.73
C LEU A 69 1.61 -9.67 -18.92
N PRO A 70 2.83 -9.53 -18.39
CA PRO A 70 3.84 -10.59 -18.44
C PRO A 70 3.34 -11.89 -17.81
N ASN A 71 3.74 -13.03 -18.37
CA ASN A 71 3.46 -14.37 -17.85
C ASN A 71 1.98 -14.61 -17.48
N PRO A 72 1.01 -14.36 -18.39
CA PRO A 72 -0.42 -14.40 -18.06
C PRO A 72 -0.89 -15.76 -17.53
N GLY A 73 -0.21 -16.85 -17.86
CA GLY A 73 -0.50 -18.19 -17.32
C GLY A 73 -0.08 -18.41 -15.86
N GLY A 74 0.68 -17.49 -15.27
CA GLY A 74 1.24 -17.61 -13.92
C GLY A 74 0.41 -16.99 -12.82
N TYR A 75 -0.81 -16.49 -13.09
CA TYR A 75 -1.63 -15.83 -12.08
C TYR A 75 -2.54 -16.79 -11.34
N TYR A 76 -2.70 -16.51 -10.04
CA TYR A 76 -3.59 -17.19 -9.11
C TYR A 76 -4.51 -16.17 -8.44
N ALA A 77 -5.75 -16.59 -8.18
CA ALA A 77 -6.67 -15.77 -7.39
C ALA A 77 -6.31 -15.86 -5.89
N TRP A 78 -6.29 -14.72 -5.19
CA TRP A 78 -6.12 -14.68 -3.74
C TRP A 78 -7.39 -15.13 -3.04
N LEU A 79 -7.60 -16.43 -3.00
CA LEU A 79 -8.81 -17.07 -2.50
C LEU A 79 -8.47 -18.25 -1.59
N SER A 80 -9.19 -18.37 -0.48
CA SER A 80 -9.14 -19.54 0.37
C SER A 80 -10.39 -20.41 0.23
N THR A 81 -10.24 -21.68 0.57
CA THR A 81 -11.34 -22.64 0.79
C THR A 81 -11.15 -23.35 2.11
N ALA A 82 -12.15 -24.12 2.54
CA ALA A 82 -12.03 -24.92 3.76
C ALA A 82 -10.80 -25.84 3.77
N SER A 83 -10.32 -26.30 2.61
CA SER A 83 -9.20 -27.24 2.47
C SER A 83 -7.88 -26.58 2.05
N THR A 84 -7.89 -25.35 1.53
CA THR A 84 -6.70 -24.70 0.97
C THR A 84 -6.68 -23.24 1.36
N ASP A 85 -5.60 -22.82 1.99
CA ASP A 85 -5.32 -21.42 2.32
C ASP A 85 -4.80 -20.66 1.10
N ALA A 86 -5.15 -19.39 0.97
CA ALA A 86 -4.65 -18.53 -0.10
C ALA A 86 -3.12 -18.45 -0.08
N TYR A 87 -2.50 -18.49 1.11
CA TYR A 87 -1.05 -18.59 1.27
C TYR A 87 -0.45 -19.75 0.48
N CYS A 88 -1.07 -20.95 0.54
CA CYS A 88 -0.61 -22.10 -0.22
C CYS A 88 -0.98 -21.98 -1.71
N HIS A 89 -2.21 -21.51 -1.97
CA HIS A 89 -2.78 -21.46 -3.31
C HIS A 89 -1.97 -20.60 -4.28
N VAL A 90 -1.54 -19.39 -3.88
CA VAL A 90 -0.78 -18.48 -4.76
C VAL A 90 0.64 -18.97 -5.08
N GLN A 91 1.11 -19.98 -4.37
CA GLN A 91 2.35 -20.71 -4.67
C GLN A 91 2.13 -21.92 -5.58
N GLY A 92 0.90 -22.13 -6.06
CA GLY A 92 0.52 -23.32 -6.82
C GLY A 92 0.40 -24.59 -5.96
N GLN A 93 0.22 -24.43 -4.63
CA GLN A 93 0.13 -25.48 -3.65
C GLN A 93 -1.32 -25.63 -3.14
N THR A 94 -1.61 -26.70 -2.43
CA THR A 94 -2.85 -26.91 -1.69
C THR A 94 -2.58 -27.08 -0.21
N GLY A 95 -3.64 -27.25 0.60
CA GLY A 95 -3.52 -27.49 2.03
C GLY A 95 -3.45 -26.19 2.87
N LYS A 96 -2.98 -26.32 4.09
CA LYS A 96 -3.00 -25.28 5.10
C LYS A 96 -1.61 -24.71 5.39
N LYS A 97 -1.53 -23.39 5.57
CA LYS A 97 -0.31 -22.70 5.99
C LYS A 97 0.26 -23.30 7.28
N ALA A 98 -0.61 -23.53 8.27
CA ALA A 98 -0.23 -24.09 9.57
C ALA A 98 0.45 -25.47 9.48
N THR A 99 0.25 -26.22 8.40
CA THR A 99 0.87 -27.54 8.17
C THR A 99 1.94 -27.53 7.07
N GLY A 100 2.34 -26.35 6.61
CA GLY A 100 3.41 -26.15 5.64
C GLY A 100 3.01 -26.40 4.18
N CYS A 101 1.71 -26.30 3.87
CA CYS A 101 1.12 -26.59 2.56
C CYS A 101 1.35 -28.06 2.10
N VAL A 102 0.83 -28.42 0.94
CA VAL A 102 1.06 -29.74 0.30
C VAL A 102 1.83 -29.48 -1.01
N GLY A 103 3.09 -29.89 -1.03
CA GLY A 103 4.02 -29.64 -2.13
C GLY A 103 5.24 -28.83 -1.68
N THR A 104 6.12 -28.49 -2.62
CA THR A 104 7.30 -27.68 -2.29
C THR A 104 6.95 -26.20 -2.43
N ALA A 105 6.81 -25.50 -1.32
CA ALA A 105 6.65 -24.04 -1.30
C ALA A 105 7.91 -23.39 -1.90
N ALA A 106 7.74 -22.64 -2.98
CA ALA A 106 8.84 -21.96 -3.67
C ALA A 106 9.00 -20.50 -3.23
N GLY A 107 8.14 -20.03 -2.31
CA GLY A 107 8.00 -18.61 -2.00
C GLY A 107 7.25 -17.86 -3.10
N ALA A 108 6.73 -16.68 -2.80
CA ALA A 108 6.08 -15.81 -3.76
C ALA A 108 6.25 -14.33 -3.37
N GLY A 109 6.10 -13.40 -4.33
CA GLY A 109 6.32 -11.97 -4.13
C GLY A 109 7.82 -11.61 -4.01
N PRO A 110 8.15 -10.38 -3.62
CA PRO A 110 7.24 -9.24 -3.48
C PRO A 110 6.44 -8.95 -4.75
N TRP A 111 5.29 -8.31 -4.59
CA TRP A 111 4.45 -7.98 -5.74
C TRP A 111 4.45 -6.49 -6.06
N TYR A 112 4.35 -6.22 -7.34
CA TYR A 112 4.19 -4.90 -7.91
C TYR A 112 2.77 -4.74 -8.46
N ARG A 113 2.25 -3.52 -8.52
CA ARG A 113 1.00 -3.22 -9.19
C ARG A 113 1.07 -3.65 -10.67
N TYR A 114 -0.05 -3.66 -11.36
CA TYR A 114 -0.21 -4.10 -12.76
C TYR A 114 0.87 -3.54 -13.71
N ASP A 115 1.33 -2.30 -13.49
CA ASP A 115 2.35 -1.61 -14.29
C ASP A 115 3.79 -2.08 -14.00
N GLY A 116 4.01 -2.79 -12.91
CA GLY A 116 5.33 -3.18 -12.44
C GLY A 116 6.19 -2.05 -11.88
N ILE A 117 5.61 -0.87 -11.62
CA ILE A 117 6.32 0.31 -11.10
C ILE A 117 6.14 0.41 -9.59
N GLY A 118 4.91 0.46 -9.12
CA GLY A 118 4.61 0.56 -7.71
C GLY A 118 4.68 -0.79 -7.00
N ARG A 119 5.64 -1.00 -6.08
CA ARG A 119 5.67 -2.18 -5.22
C ARG A 119 4.47 -2.13 -4.27
N TRP A 120 3.59 -3.12 -4.38
CA TRP A 120 2.41 -3.22 -3.55
C TRP A 120 2.74 -3.82 -2.18
N SER A 121 3.41 -4.97 -2.17
CA SER A 121 3.67 -5.70 -0.94
C SER A 121 5.06 -6.34 -0.90
N GLY A 122 5.47 -6.81 0.27
CA GLY A 122 6.63 -7.66 0.47
C GLY A 122 6.44 -9.08 -0.10
N SER A 123 7.32 -9.98 0.29
CA SER A 123 7.18 -11.41 0.06
C SER A 123 5.87 -11.95 0.66
N LEU A 124 5.46 -13.13 0.26
CA LEU A 124 4.26 -13.77 0.81
C LEU A 124 4.31 -13.93 2.33
N ASP A 125 5.48 -14.25 2.88
CA ASP A 125 5.67 -14.37 4.33
C ASP A 125 5.49 -13.02 5.01
N GLU A 126 6.10 -11.94 4.49
CA GLU A 126 5.95 -10.59 5.02
C GLU A 126 4.53 -10.04 4.86
N LEU A 127 3.87 -10.33 3.72
CA LEU A 127 2.47 -9.94 3.49
C LEU A 127 1.51 -10.61 4.49
N THR A 128 1.81 -11.82 4.91
CA THR A 128 0.97 -12.65 5.80
C THR A 128 1.52 -12.77 7.22
N ASP A 129 2.51 -11.98 7.56
CA ASP A 129 2.91 -11.74 8.96
C ASP A 129 2.07 -10.61 9.54
N PHE A 130 1.11 -10.95 10.40
CA PHE A 130 0.17 -9.99 10.97
C PHE A 130 0.85 -8.86 11.76
N ALA A 131 2.02 -9.11 12.31
CA ALA A 131 2.74 -8.12 13.12
C ALA A 131 3.43 -7.03 12.28
N SER A 132 3.89 -7.39 11.09
CA SER A 132 4.66 -6.49 10.20
C SER A 132 3.92 -6.10 8.93
N GLN A 133 2.95 -6.87 8.49
CA GLN A 133 2.15 -6.70 7.25
C GLN A 133 2.78 -5.77 6.21
N ALA A 134 3.77 -6.28 5.47
CA ALA A 134 4.51 -5.47 4.51
C ALA A 134 3.65 -5.14 3.26
N ILE A 135 2.68 -4.25 3.45
CA ILE A 135 1.89 -3.62 2.39
C ILE A 135 2.35 -2.17 2.28
N TYR A 136 3.10 -1.87 1.25
CA TYR A 136 3.72 -0.56 1.06
C TYR A 136 2.73 0.48 0.56
N GLN A 137 1.71 0.05 -0.17
CA GLN A 137 0.65 0.88 -0.72
C GLN A 137 -0.57 0.01 -1.06
N PRO A 138 -1.81 0.55 -1.07
CA PRO A 138 -2.99 -0.20 -1.48
C PRO A 138 -2.88 -0.72 -2.91
N ILE A 139 -3.48 -1.88 -3.23
CA ILE A 139 -3.43 -2.47 -4.57
C ILE A 139 -4.12 -1.62 -5.64
N ARG A 140 -5.28 -1.07 -5.34
CA ARG A 140 -6.03 0.04 -5.97
C ARG A 140 -6.19 0.09 -7.51
N PHE A 141 -5.63 -0.83 -8.28
CA PHE A 141 -5.74 -0.82 -9.74
C PHE A 141 -6.22 -2.16 -10.29
N ASP A 142 -7.03 -2.06 -11.33
CA ASP A 142 -7.32 -3.24 -12.14
C ASP A 142 -6.17 -3.52 -13.15
N GLU A 143 -6.29 -4.61 -13.90
CA GLU A 143 -5.30 -5.02 -14.90
C GLU A 143 -5.16 -4.05 -16.07
N LEU A 144 -6.13 -3.13 -16.24
CA LEU A 144 -6.14 -2.10 -17.30
C LEU A 144 -5.63 -0.74 -16.78
N GLY A 145 -5.36 -0.63 -15.47
CA GLY A 145 -4.90 0.60 -14.83
C GLY A 145 -6.02 1.53 -14.38
N ASN A 146 -7.27 1.08 -14.36
CA ASN A 146 -8.34 1.86 -13.77
C ASN A 146 -8.26 1.80 -12.25
N GLU A 147 -8.49 2.93 -11.60
CA GLU A 147 -8.50 3.04 -10.15
C GLU A 147 -9.77 2.45 -9.54
N LEU A 148 -9.60 1.82 -8.40
CA LEU A 148 -10.64 1.14 -7.64
C LEU A 148 -10.63 1.65 -6.20
N ALA A 149 -11.81 1.82 -5.61
CA ALA A 149 -11.93 2.31 -4.24
C ALA A 149 -13.22 1.84 -3.54
N GLY A 150 -13.12 1.69 -2.23
CA GLY A 150 -14.24 1.38 -1.36
C GLY A 150 -14.85 -0.01 -1.56
N SER A 151 -15.95 -0.23 -0.87
CA SER A 151 -16.59 -1.56 -0.81
C SER A 151 -17.31 -1.97 -2.10
N ALA A 152 -17.61 -1.01 -3.00
CA ALA A 152 -18.19 -1.31 -4.31
C ALA A 152 -17.21 -2.07 -5.20
N ASP A 153 -15.91 -1.75 -5.09
CA ASP A 153 -14.83 -2.40 -5.81
C ASP A 153 -14.15 -3.54 -5.01
N GLY A 154 -14.73 -3.92 -3.87
CA GLY A 154 -14.23 -5.02 -3.05
C GLY A 154 -14.14 -6.34 -3.82
N PHE A 155 -13.24 -7.21 -3.39
CA PHE A 155 -12.97 -8.49 -4.04
C PHE A 155 -13.14 -9.66 -3.07
N TRP A 156 -13.60 -10.80 -3.60
CA TRP A 156 -13.70 -12.04 -2.84
C TRP A 156 -12.33 -12.52 -2.35
N THR A 157 -12.27 -13.02 -1.12
CA THR A 157 -11.03 -13.56 -0.52
C THR A 157 -11.27 -14.81 0.33
N ALA A 158 -12.20 -14.76 1.28
CA ALA A 158 -12.35 -15.71 2.39
C ALA A 158 -11.01 -15.99 3.10
N THR A 159 -10.17 -15.00 3.19
CA THR A 159 -8.78 -15.13 3.65
C THR A 159 -8.50 -14.11 4.75
N SER A 160 -7.98 -14.58 5.87
CA SER A 160 -7.51 -13.73 6.97
C SER A 160 -6.22 -12.99 6.58
N PRO A 161 -5.83 -11.95 7.33
CA PRO A 161 -4.55 -11.27 7.14
C PRO A 161 -3.31 -12.17 7.22
N THR A 162 -3.43 -13.31 7.92
CA THR A 162 -2.36 -14.32 8.00
C THR A 162 -2.28 -15.24 6.78
N GLY A 163 -3.16 -15.04 5.78
CA GLY A 163 -3.20 -15.86 4.56
C GLY A 163 -3.94 -17.19 4.72
N GLU A 164 -4.57 -17.40 5.89
CA GLU A 164 -5.32 -18.60 6.22
C GLU A 164 -6.80 -18.45 5.87
N ALA A 165 -7.48 -19.57 5.64
CA ALA A 165 -8.89 -19.57 5.29
C ALA A 165 -9.79 -19.10 6.45
N GLY A 166 -10.67 -18.15 6.14
CA GLY A 166 -11.85 -17.85 6.94
C GLY A 166 -13.01 -18.84 6.67
N PRO A 167 -14.10 -18.76 7.42
CA PRO A 167 -15.24 -19.67 7.30
C PRO A 167 -16.12 -19.40 6.06
N ASP A 168 -16.17 -18.14 5.58
CA ASP A 168 -17.15 -17.66 4.61
C ASP A 168 -16.56 -17.71 3.19
N THR A 169 -16.71 -18.86 2.53
CA THR A 169 -16.06 -19.19 1.25
C THR A 169 -17.04 -19.35 0.09
N CYS A 170 -18.29 -18.90 0.20
CA CYS A 170 -19.35 -19.24 -0.78
C CYS A 170 -19.35 -20.75 -1.13
N SER A 171 -19.22 -21.60 -0.10
CA SER A 171 -19.12 -23.08 -0.22
C SER A 171 -17.96 -23.52 -1.14
N GLY A 172 -16.80 -22.87 -1.04
CA GLY A 172 -15.65 -23.16 -1.89
C GLY A 172 -15.78 -22.54 -3.29
N TRP A 173 -16.47 -21.40 -3.39
CA TRP A 173 -16.65 -20.60 -4.60
C TRP A 173 -17.50 -21.28 -5.67
N VAL A 174 -18.53 -22.04 -5.23
CA VAL A 174 -19.48 -22.74 -6.11
C VAL A 174 -20.94 -22.31 -5.89
N VAL A 175 -21.20 -21.42 -4.93
CA VAL A 175 -22.53 -20.87 -4.63
C VAL A 175 -22.54 -19.37 -4.92
N GLY A 176 -23.51 -18.93 -5.72
CA GLY A 176 -23.73 -17.53 -6.08
C GLY A 176 -25.16 -17.09 -5.77
N SER A 177 -25.73 -17.53 -4.64
CA SER A 177 -27.08 -17.17 -4.18
C SER A 177 -27.04 -16.65 -2.75
N ASP A 178 -28.11 -15.97 -2.34
CA ASP A 178 -28.37 -15.62 -0.96
C ASP A 178 -28.40 -16.89 -0.06
N GLY A 179 -28.15 -16.73 1.21
CA GLY A 179 -28.05 -17.84 2.17
C GLY A 179 -26.68 -18.51 2.28
N ALA A 180 -25.71 -18.13 1.45
CA ALA A 180 -24.29 -18.39 1.63
C ALA A 180 -23.51 -17.08 1.72
N ALA A 181 -22.35 -17.11 2.37
CA ALA A 181 -21.55 -15.94 2.63
C ALA A 181 -20.10 -16.09 2.13
N GLY A 182 -19.49 -14.96 1.77
CA GLY A 182 -18.09 -14.84 1.41
C GLY A 182 -17.45 -13.60 2.04
N THR A 183 -16.22 -13.74 2.52
CA THR A 183 -15.44 -12.58 3.00
C THR A 183 -14.85 -11.82 1.83
N ILE A 184 -14.84 -10.50 1.93
CA ILE A 184 -14.23 -9.59 0.94
C ILE A 184 -13.08 -8.80 1.53
N GLY A 185 -12.12 -8.41 0.67
CA GLY A 185 -11.13 -7.38 0.93
C GLY A 185 -11.38 -6.11 0.14
N LEU A 186 -10.68 -5.02 0.48
CA LEU A 186 -10.79 -3.70 -0.15
C LEU A 186 -9.51 -3.31 -0.91
N PRO A 187 -9.64 -2.77 -2.13
CA PRO A 187 -8.49 -2.42 -2.96
C PRO A 187 -7.75 -1.17 -2.48
N ASP A 188 -8.40 -0.29 -1.73
CA ASP A 188 -7.90 0.99 -1.25
C ASP A 188 -7.40 0.96 0.20
N ARG A 189 -7.20 -0.22 0.76
CA ARG A 189 -6.78 -0.43 2.16
C ARG A 189 -5.42 -1.11 2.23
N THR A 190 -4.71 -0.78 3.31
CA THR A 190 -3.61 -1.55 3.88
C THR A 190 -4.08 -2.15 5.19
N TRP A 191 -3.31 -2.92 5.91
CA TRP A 191 -3.71 -3.63 7.12
C TRP A 191 -4.86 -4.63 6.84
N ASP A 192 -5.60 -5.14 7.84
CA ASP A 192 -6.58 -6.24 7.75
C ASP A 192 -7.58 -6.10 6.61
N ASP A 193 -8.08 -4.90 6.39
CA ASP A 193 -9.16 -4.61 5.46
C ASP A 193 -8.80 -4.91 4.00
N TRP A 194 -7.51 -5.02 3.66
CA TRP A 194 -7.11 -5.38 2.30
C TRP A 194 -7.56 -6.79 1.92
N THR A 195 -7.77 -7.68 2.89
CA THR A 195 -8.14 -9.10 2.64
C THR A 195 -9.33 -9.59 3.45
N SER A 196 -9.64 -8.98 4.61
CA SER A 196 -10.67 -9.43 5.53
C SER A 196 -11.48 -8.26 6.09
N TYR A 197 -12.26 -7.59 5.23
CA TYR A 197 -13.01 -6.40 5.59
C TYR A 197 -14.40 -6.72 6.12
N LEU A 198 -15.26 -7.33 5.28
CA LEU A 198 -16.65 -7.64 5.62
C LEU A 198 -17.08 -8.98 5.02
N ILE A 199 -18.10 -9.55 5.63
CA ILE A 199 -18.83 -10.69 5.09
C ILE A 199 -19.94 -10.17 4.19
N ARG A 200 -20.08 -10.76 3.00
CA ARG A 200 -21.09 -10.43 2.00
C ARG A 200 -21.87 -11.67 1.58
N SER A 201 -23.10 -11.46 1.14
CA SER A 201 -23.89 -12.51 0.52
C SER A 201 -23.25 -12.99 -0.78
N CYS A 202 -23.29 -14.27 -1.07
CA CYS A 202 -22.65 -14.83 -2.25
C CYS A 202 -23.34 -14.48 -3.57
N ASP A 203 -24.52 -13.85 -3.57
CA ASP A 203 -25.17 -13.27 -4.74
C ASP A 203 -24.68 -11.86 -5.07
N ASP A 204 -23.95 -11.21 -4.15
CA ASP A 204 -23.28 -9.94 -4.43
C ASP A 204 -22.26 -10.10 -5.57
N GLU A 205 -22.09 -9.06 -6.37
CA GLU A 205 -21.03 -9.01 -7.37
C GLU A 205 -19.77 -8.39 -6.78
N ARG A 206 -18.66 -9.14 -6.77
CA ARG A 206 -17.35 -8.71 -6.30
C ARG A 206 -16.27 -9.12 -7.29
N ARG A 207 -15.13 -8.43 -7.23
CA ARG A 207 -13.95 -8.67 -8.08
C ARG A 207 -13.11 -9.84 -7.55
N LEU A 208 -11.97 -10.10 -8.19
CA LEU A 208 -10.93 -10.99 -7.68
C LEU A 208 -9.61 -10.23 -7.56
N LEU A 209 -8.81 -10.54 -6.53
CA LEU A 209 -7.41 -10.14 -6.45
C LEU A 209 -6.56 -11.23 -7.07
N CYS A 210 -5.76 -10.88 -8.06
CA CYS A 210 -4.91 -11.77 -8.85
C CYS A 210 -3.44 -11.53 -8.56
N LEU A 211 -2.71 -12.57 -8.18
CA LEU A 211 -1.29 -12.51 -7.83
C LEU A 211 -0.48 -13.40 -8.79
N GLU A 212 0.57 -12.86 -9.39
CA GLU A 212 1.50 -13.67 -10.20
C GLU A 212 2.38 -14.51 -9.28
N GLY A 213 2.40 -15.83 -9.49
CA GLY A 213 3.20 -16.77 -8.71
C GLY A 213 4.70 -16.63 -8.92
N GLY A 214 5.48 -17.06 -7.93
CA GLY A 214 6.93 -17.01 -7.92
C GLY A 214 7.51 -15.73 -7.33
N THR A 215 8.84 -15.70 -7.19
CA THR A 215 9.56 -14.60 -6.53
C THR A 215 9.90 -13.44 -7.47
N SER A 216 10.00 -12.24 -6.91
CA SER A 216 10.48 -11.01 -7.58
C SER A 216 11.83 -10.58 -7.04
N GLU A 217 12.52 -9.78 -7.84
CA GLU A 217 13.60 -8.93 -7.37
C GLU A 217 13.04 -7.63 -6.77
N VAL A 218 13.62 -7.20 -5.65
CA VAL A 218 13.29 -5.89 -5.06
C VAL A 218 14.00 -4.81 -5.86
N THR A 219 13.24 -3.82 -6.32
CA THR A 219 13.80 -2.62 -6.94
C THR A 219 13.58 -1.44 -6.00
N PRO A 220 14.63 -0.64 -5.71
CA PRO A 220 14.49 0.56 -4.90
C PRO A 220 13.45 1.52 -5.48
N VAL A 221 12.74 2.23 -4.62
CA VAL A 221 11.90 3.36 -5.03
C VAL A 221 12.83 4.52 -5.35
N PRO A 222 12.86 5.03 -6.60
CA PRO A 222 13.74 6.12 -6.95
C PRO A 222 13.29 7.40 -6.22
N TRP A 223 14.26 8.12 -5.64
CA TRP A 223 13.97 9.40 -5.04
C TRP A 223 13.61 10.44 -6.10
N VAL A 224 12.60 11.24 -5.78
CA VAL A 224 12.22 12.44 -6.56
C VAL A 224 12.06 13.58 -5.55
N PRO A 225 12.57 14.80 -5.82
CA PRO A 225 12.36 15.95 -4.94
C PRO A 225 10.90 16.10 -4.51
N ALA A 226 10.67 16.24 -3.22
CA ALA A 226 9.33 16.22 -2.65
C ALA A 226 9.26 16.85 -1.26
N ALA A 227 8.08 17.29 -0.84
CA ALA A 227 7.76 17.46 0.57
C ALA A 227 7.60 16.08 1.22
N LEU A 228 8.04 15.95 2.46
CA LEU A 228 7.92 14.70 3.21
C LEU A 228 6.64 14.66 4.04
N VAL A 229 6.10 13.46 4.23
CA VAL A 229 5.01 13.20 5.16
C VAL A 229 5.25 11.91 5.93
N PHE A 230 4.84 11.92 7.20
CA PHE A 230 4.79 10.73 8.05
C PHE A 230 3.59 10.81 9.00
N THR A 231 3.23 9.68 9.59
CA THR A 231 2.29 9.59 10.71
C THR A 231 3.06 9.39 11.99
N THR A 232 2.70 10.08 13.06
CA THR A 232 3.44 9.99 14.33
C THR A 232 3.47 8.56 14.88
N SER A 233 4.63 8.09 15.34
CA SER A 233 4.74 6.86 16.13
C SER A 233 4.03 6.99 17.48
N ALA A 234 3.98 8.19 18.04
CA ALA A 234 3.20 8.55 19.21
C ALA A 234 1.70 8.63 18.90
N SER A 235 0.87 8.40 19.91
CA SER A 235 -0.59 8.57 19.84
C SER A 235 -1.09 9.06 21.19
N GLY A 236 -2.20 9.80 21.19
CA GLY A 236 -2.79 10.33 22.41
C GLY A 236 -4.16 10.96 22.19
N SER A 237 -4.72 11.51 23.26
CA SER A 237 -6.02 12.20 23.24
C SER A 237 -5.97 13.48 22.42
N GLY A 238 -7.14 14.10 22.21
CA GLY A 238 -7.27 15.40 21.55
C GLY A 238 -6.70 16.58 22.32
N ASP A 239 -6.36 16.44 23.62
CA ASP A 239 -5.56 17.43 24.35
C ASP A 239 -4.07 17.21 24.06
N LEU A 240 -3.59 17.84 22.99
CA LEU A 240 -2.23 17.66 22.49
C LEU A 240 -1.15 18.22 23.45
N ALA A 241 -1.52 19.13 24.37
CA ALA A 241 -0.58 19.63 25.38
C ALA A 241 -0.13 18.54 26.35
N THR A 242 -0.88 17.44 26.45
CA THR A 242 -0.55 16.28 27.30
C THR A 242 0.46 15.32 26.69
N TRP A 243 0.78 15.45 25.40
CA TRP A 243 1.75 14.58 24.74
C TRP A 243 3.17 14.98 25.14
N PRO A 244 4.07 14.01 25.39
CA PRO A 244 5.45 14.31 25.79
C PRO A 244 6.21 15.22 24.83
N GLU A 245 5.92 15.11 23.54
CA GLU A 245 6.58 15.84 22.45
C GLU A 245 6.06 17.26 22.25
N ALA A 246 4.97 17.65 22.93
CA ALA A 246 4.32 18.96 22.78
C ALA A 246 5.19 20.14 23.25
N GLY A 247 6.24 19.90 24.04
CA GLY A 247 7.17 20.94 24.47
C GLY A 247 6.57 22.04 25.37
N GLY A 248 5.39 21.80 25.95
CA GLY A 248 4.67 22.75 26.80
C GLY A 248 3.76 23.73 26.03
N GLU A 249 3.63 23.57 24.72
CA GLU A 249 2.69 24.30 23.86
C GLU A 249 1.29 23.70 23.93
N THR A 250 0.31 24.39 23.35
CA THR A 250 -1.11 23.99 23.32
C THR A 250 -1.68 24.06 21.90
N GLY A 251 -2.77 23.35 21.64
CA GLY A 251 -3.49 23.40 20.36
C GLY A 251 -2.60 23.08 19.15
N LEU A 252 -2.70 23.87 18.08
CA LEU A 252 -1.90 23.64 16.86
C LEU A 252 -0.39 23.81 17.07
N ALA A 253 0.05 24.67 18.00
CA ALA A 253 1.47 24.81 18.30
C ALA A 253 2.03 23.53 18.97
N ALA A 254 1.26 22.91 19.88
CA ALA A 254 1.62 21.61 20.43
C ALA A 254 1.71 20.54 19.34
N ALA A 255 0.76 20.52 18.41
CA ALA A 255 0.75 19.60 17.28
C ALA A 255 2.01 19.73 16.40
N ASP A 256 2.41 20.96 16.09
CA ASP A 256 3.62 21.22 15.31
C ASP A 256 4.89 20.79 16.06
N ASN A 257 4.97 21.08 17.35
CA ASN A 257 6.08 20.63 18.19
C ASN A 257 6.18 19.11 18.25
N ILE A 258 5.06 18.38 18.32
CA ILE A 258 5.03 16.92 18.25
C ILE A 258 5.65 16.46 16.92
N CYS A 259 5.21 17.02 15.79
CA CYS A 259 5.76 16.69 14.47
C CYS A 259 7.26 16.97 14.38
N GLN A 260 7.70 18.15 14.83
CA GLN A 260 9.10 18.59 14.77
C GLN A 260 10.01 17.79 15.70
N SER A 261 9.53 17.43 16.89
CA SER A 261 10.27 16.63 17.86
C SER A 261 10.52 15.21 17.32
N LEU A 262 9.47 14.58 16.77
CA LEU A 262 9.57 13.25 16.17
C LEU A 262 10.44 13.27 14.89
N ALA A 263 10.27 14.28 14.02
CA ALA A 263 11.13 14.45 12.85
C ALA A 263 12.60 14.64 13.23
N THR A 264 12.87 15.38 14.31
CA THR A 264 14.24 15.57 14.85
C THR A 264 14.81 14.25 15.36
N ALA A 265 14.03 13.49 16.15
CA ALA A 265 14.44 12.20 16.67
C ALA A 265 14.74 11.16 15.58
N ALA A 266 14.01 11.23 14.45
CA ALA A 266 14.20 10.39 13.27
C ALA A 266 15.24 10.95 12.29
N HIS A 267 15.94 12.03 12.61
CA HIS A 267 16.93 12.69 11.74
C HIS A 267 16.38 13.06 10.34
N LEU A 268 15.09 13.40 10.25
CA LEU A 268 14.52 13.86 8.99
C LEU A 268 15.08 15.23 8.60
N PRO A 269 15.21 15.53 7.29
CA PRO A 269 15.71 16.83 6.84
C PRO A 269 14.74 17.96 7.21
N SER A 270 15.29 19.10 7.66
CA SER A 270 14.54 20.31 8.05
C SER A 270 13.38 20.01 9.03
N PRO A 271 13.64 19.37 10.18
CA PRO A 271 12.61 18.93 11.10
C PRO A 271 11.69 20.08 11.59
N GLU A 272 12.23 21.30 11.66
CA GLU A 272 11.49 22.52 12.03
C GLU A 272 10.42 22.94 10.98
N SER A 273 10.45 22.37 9.79
CA SER A 273 9.50 22.67 8.72
C SER A 273 8.21 21.84 8.81
N PHE A 274 8.19 20.81 9.66
CA PHE A 274 7.02 19.95 9.76
C PHE A 274 5.88 20.63 10.52
N VAL A 275 4.68 20.52 9.95
CA VAL A 275 3.41 20.99 10.54
C VAL A 275 2.42 19.83 10.58
N ALA A 276 1.58 19.81 11.58
CA ALA A 276 0.52 18.82 11.70
C ALA A 276 -0.62 19.10 10.71
N TRP A 277 -1.18 18.06 10.12
CA TRP A 277 -2.41 18.12 9.33
C TRP A 277 -3.61 18.18 10.26
N LEU A 278 -3.84 19.35 10.85
CA LEU A 278 -4.91 19.60 11.80
C LEU A 278 -5.57 20.93 11.51
N SER A 279 -6.89 20.94 11.54
CA SER A 279 -7.69 22.17 11.50
C SER A 279 -8.24 22.55 12.88
N THR A 280 -8.51 23.83 13.06
CA THR A 280 -9.38 24.38 14.10
C THR A 280 -10.47 25.18 13.42
N THR A 281 -11.48 25.63 14.16
CA THR A 281 -12.56 26.51 13.62
C THR A 281 -12.03 27.79 12.98
N ALA A 282 -10.79 28.18 13.26
CA ALA A 282 -10.16 29.42 12.76
C ALA A 282 -9.08 29.19 11.70
N THR A 283 -8.65 27.96 11.50
CA THR A 283 -7.49 27.66 10.66
C THR A 283 -7.70 26.32 9.94
N ASP A 284 -7.65 26.34 8.63
CA ASP A 284 -7.73 25.16 7.77
C ASP A 284 -6.37 24.46 7.65
N ALA A 285 -6.35 23.13 7.75
CA ALA A 285 -5.13 22.36 7.55
C ALA A 285 -4.55 22.54 6.13
N GLY A 286 -5.43 22.68 5.14
CA GLY A 286 -5.03 22.99 3.78
C GLY A 286 -4.23 24.29 3.68
N ASP A 287 -4.56 25.32 4.44
CA ASP A 287 -3.85 26.61 4.42
C ASP A 287 -2.49 26.57 5.14
N ARG A 288 -2.29 25.60 6.03
CA ARG A 288 -1.03 25.41 6.75
C ARG A 288 0.06 24.77 5.88
N LEU A 289 -0.31 24.10 4.79
CA LEU A 289 0.65 23.59 3.79
C LEU A 289 0.98 24.70 2.78
N THR A 290 2.22 25.17 2.80
CA THR A 290 2.67 26.30 1.97
C THR A 290 3.21 25.90 0.60
N LEU A 291 3.65 24.66 0.41
CA LEU A 291 4.17 24.14 -0.86
C LEU A 291 3.04 23.71 -1.80
N ALA A 292 2.67 24.58 -2.75
CA ALA A 292 1.52 24.38 -3.62
C ALA A 292 1.72 23.36 -4.74
N ALA A 293 2.91 23.34 -5.37
CA ALA A 293 3.21 22.57 -6.58
C ALA A 293 4.26 21.47 -6.39
N THR A 294 4.74 21.27 -5.16
CA THR A 294 5.74 20.25 -4.83
C THR A 294 5.06 18.91 -4.62
N PRO A 295 5.55 17.81 -5.21
CA PRO A 295 5.06 16.48 -4.90
C PRO A 295 5.20 16.17 -3.41
N ILE A 296 4.27 15.40 -2.87
CA ILE A 296 4.27 14.96 -1.48
C ILE A 296 4.57 13.46 -1.45
N ARG A 297 5.57 13.08 -0.67
CA ARG A 297 6.00 11.69 -0.51
C ARG A 297 6.11 11.31 0.95
N ARG A 298 5.77 10.07 1.27
CA ARG A 298 6.07 9.49 2.57
C ARG A 298 7.58 9.39 2.76
N VAL A 299 8.02 9.34 4.01
CA VAL A 299 9.44 9.19 4.37
C VAL A 299 10.08 7.92 3.79
N ASP A 300 9.30 6.89 3.46
CA ASP A 300 9.74 5.68 2.75
C ASP A 300 9.82 5.86 1.21
N GLY A 301 9.54 7.07 0.69
CA GLY A 301 9.67 7.45 -0.71
C GLY A 301 8.44 7.20 -1.58
N PHE A 302 7.40 6.52 -1.09
CA PHE A 302 6.18 6.35 -1.86
C PHE A 302 5.40 7.66 -2.00
N ARG A 303 4.86 7.90 -3.20
CA ARG A 303 4.11 9.12 -3.51
C ARG A 303 2.78 9.14 -2.74
N LEU A 304 2.47 10.27 -2.12
CA LEU A 304 1.17 10.52 -1.53
C LEU A 304 0.27 11.34 -2.47
N ALA A 305 0.81 12.37 -3.11
CA ALA A 305 0.13 13.23 -4.08
C ALA A 305 1.15 13.91 -5.00
N ASP A 306 0.75 14.37 -6.18
CA ASP A 306 1.60 15.13 -7.08
C ASP A 306 1.73 16.60 -6.67
N SER A 307 0.80 17.10 -5.86
CA SER A 307 0.80 18.44 -5.29
C SER A 307 -0.20 18.55 -4.15
N LYS A 308 -0.16 19.66 -3.40
CA LYS A 308 -1.23 20.02 -2.44
C LYS A 308 -2.59 20.09 -3.14
N ALA A 309 -2.67 20.71 -4.32
CA ALA A 309 -3.94 20.83 -5.04
C ALA A 309 -4.51 19.45 -5.43
N ASP A 310 -3.67 18.54 -5.82
CA ASP A 310 -4.03 17.15 -6.11
C ASP A 310 -4.53 16.43 -4.84
N LEU A 311 -3.80 16.53 -3.74
CA LEU A 311 -4.20 15.96 -2.44
C LEU A 311 -5.60 16.42 -2.01
N LEU A 312 -5.92 17.70 -2.20
CA LEU A 312 -7.21 18.28 -1.81
C LEU A 312 -8.34 17.95 -2.79
N ALA A 313 -8.02 17.70 -4.07
CA ALA A 313 -9.03 17.43 -5.09
C ALA A 313 -9.39 15.95 -5.21
N THR A 314 -8.41 15.06 -5.05
CA THR A 314 -8.57 13.61 -5.32
C THR A 314 -8.33 12.74 -4.09
N GLY A 315 -7.81 13.34 -3.01
CA GLY A 315 -7.37 12.61 -1.82
C GLY A 315 -5.96 12.05 -1.97
N ALA A 316 -5.54 11.28 -0.98
CA ALA A 316 -4.22 10.66 -0.95
C ALA A 316 -4.12 9.48 -1.92
N ASP A 317 -3.14 9.49 -2.81
CA ASP A 317 -2.86 8.35 -3.72
C ASP A 317 -2.41 7.10 -2.97
N ASN A 318 -1.94 7.28 -1.74
CA ASN A 318 -1.39 6.24 -0.90
C ASN A 318 -1.84 6.41 0.55
N SER A 319 -1.75 5.35 1.33
CA SER A 319 -2.06 5.36 2.76
C SER A 319 -0.98 6.06 3.58
N LEU A 320 -1.39 6.70 4.69
CA LEU A 320 -0.54 7.41 5.65
C LEU A 320 -0.20 6.52 6.86
N HIS A 321 0.28 5.30 6.64
CA HIS A 321 0.54 4.34 7.70
C HIS A 321 2.04 4.07 7.92
N VAL A 322 2.87 5.10 7.69
CA VAL A 322 4.33 5.04 7.89
C VAL A 322 4.73 6.11 8.89
N ASP A 323 5.45 5.70 9.95
CA ASP A 323 5.93 6.63 10.96
C ASP A 323 7.20 7.38 10.54
N GLU A 324 7.65 8.30 11.38
CA GLU A 324 8.85 9.13 11.15
C GLU A 324 10.13 8.31 10.95
N ALA A 325 10.20 7.11 11.50
CA ALA A 325 11.32 6.18 11.35
C ALA A 325 11.17 5.24 10.14
N GLY A 326 10.13 5.42 9.31
CA GLY A 326 9.87 4.58 8.14
C GLY A 326 9.25 3.21 8.44
N ARG A 327 8.76 2.98 9.66
CA ARG A 327 8.10 1.74 10.06
C ARG A 327 6.64 1.76 9.65
N TYR A 328 6.14 0.62 9.18
CA TYR A 328 4.72 0.47 8.82
C TYR A 328 3.88 0.29 10.07
N LEU A 329 2.84 1.13 10.18
CA LEU A 329 1.89 1.11 11.27
C LEU A 329 0.72 0.19 10.93
N SER A 330 0.24 -0.54 11.93
CA SER A 330 -1.00 -1.31 11.86
C SER A 330 -2.21 -0.39 11.81
N TYR A 331 -3.30 -0.69 12.47
CA TYR A 331 -4.50 0.16 12.53
C TYR A 331 -4.15 1.59 12.94
N THR A 332 -4.47 2.57 12.07
CA THR A 332 -3.99 3.95 12.22
C THR A 332 -5.14 4.93 12.07
N ASN A 333 -5.69 5.39 13.19
CA ASN A 333 -6.59 6.53 13.24
C ASN A 333 -5.79 7.82 13.43
N LEU A 334 -6.23 8.88 12.76
CA LEU A 334 -5.60 10.20 12.75
C LEU A 334 -6.56 11.24 13.33
N TRP A 335 -6.11 12.05 14.27
CA TRP A 335 -6.74 13.33 14.51
C TRP A 335 -6.53 14.24 13.32
N THR A 336 -7.57 14.92 12.85
CA THR A 336 -7.49 15.81 11.70
C THR A 336 -8.26 17.12 11.89
N GLY A 337 -9.49 17.08 12.41
CA GLY A 337 -10.37 18.25 12.44
C GLY A 337 -10.70 18.80 11.04
N THR A 338 -10.47 17.99 10.00
CA THR A 338 -10.34 18.45 8.61
C THR A 338 -11.23 17.64 7.69
N ALA A 339 -11.96 18.33 6.84
CA ALA A 339 -12.74 17.75 5.75
C ALA A 339 -11.85 17.31 4.58
N GLY A 340 -12.41 16.55 3.63
CA GLY A 340 -11.68 16.03 2.48
C GLY A 340 -11.02 17.08 1.60
N ASP A 341 -11.58 18.28 1.53
CA ASP A 341 -11.07 19.42 0.78
C ASP A 341 -10.02 20.27 1.54
N GLY A 342 -9.64 19.84 2.75
CA GLY A 342 -8.64 20.51 3.58
C GLY A 342 -9.19 21.63 4.46
N THR A 343 -10.51 21.89 4.44
CA THR A 343 -11.15 22.88 5.30
C THR A 343 -11.47 22.33 6.69
N ALA A 344 -11.64 23.22 7.66
CA ALA A 344 -11.95 22.86 9.03
C ALA A 344 -13.34 22.23 9.18
N THR A 345 -13.45 21.22 10.05
CA THR A 345 -14.72 20.75 10.61
C THR A 345 -14.98 21.40 11.97
N VAL A 346 -16.20 21.21 12.51
CA VAL A 346 -16.55 21.70 13.86
C VAL A 346 -15.93 20.84 14.95
N ASP A 347 -15.63 19.59 14.66
CA ASP A 347 -15.15 18.57 15.59
C ASP A 347 -13.62 18.60 15.65
N ASN A 348 -13.07 19.30 16.63
CA ASN A 348 -11.63 19.56 16.77
C ASN A 348 -11.14 19.56 18.22
N CYS A 349 -11.83 18.84 19.11
CA CYS A 349 -11.45 18.68 20.53
C CYS A 349 -11.18 20.03 21.23
N ASP A 350 -12.09 21.01 21.05
CA ASP A 350 -11.94 22.40 21.57
C ASP A 350 -10.60 23.03 21.18
N GLY A 351 -10.30 23.02 19.87
CA GLY A 351 -9.03 23.54 19.35
C GLY A 351 -7.81 22.72 19.76
N TRP A 352 -7.98 21.42 19.95
CA TRP A 352 -6.96 20.45 20.37
C TRP A 352 -6.48 20.67 21.81
N SER A 353 -7.42 21.01 22.69
CA SER A 353 -7.17 21.23 24.12
C SER A 353 -8.09 20.42 25.03
N SER A 354 -8.90 19.50 24.48
CA SER A 354 -9.80 18.63 25.23
C SER A 354 -9.43 17.15 25.11
N ALA A 355 -9.49 16.45 26.26
CA ALA A 355 -9.43 15.00 26.39
C ALA A 355 -10.71 14.46 27.03
N VAL A 356 -11.84 15.13 26.84
CA VAL A 356 -13.14 14.77 27.44
C VAL A 356 -13.94 13.92 26.45
N ALA A 357 -14.47 12.79 26.92
CA ALA A 357 -15.23 11.85 26.08
C ALA A 357 -16.57 12.40 25.53
N THR A 358 -16.99 13.60 25.94
CA THR A 358 -18.19 14.27 25.39
C THR A 358 -17.85 15.31 24.33
N ASP A 359 -16.58 15.58 24.12
CA ASP A 359 -16.09 16.45 23.06
C ASP A 359 -15.61 15.57 21.89
N ASP A 360 -15.84 16.04 20.68
CA ASP A 360 -15.56 15.30 19.47
C ASP A 360 -14.38 15.89 18.68
N GLY A 361 -13.61 15.01 18.06
CA GLY A 361 -12.58 15.34 17.08
C GLY A 361 -12.80 14.60 15.76
N GLN A 362 -12.80 15.31 14.64
CA GLN A 362 -12.81 14.70 13.32
C GLN A 362 -11.57 13.82 13.16
N SER A 363 -11.79 12.61 12.70
CA SER A 363 -10.72 11.62 12.49
C SER A 363 -10.62 11.23 11.02
N GLY A 364 -9.40 10.86 10.60
CA GLY A 364 -9.10 10.17 9.36
C GLY A 364 -8.57 8.76 9.60
N PHE A 365 -8.50 7.96 8.54
CA PHE A 365 -7.98 6.59 8.59
C PHE A 365 -6.69 6.49 7.78
N GLY A 366 -5.55 6.43 8.46
CA GLY A 366 -4.22 6.42 7.83
C GLY A 366 -3.94 5.19 6.95
N ASN A 367 -4.69 4.09 7.12
CA ASN A 367 -4.58 2.91 6.27
C ASN A 367 -5.41 2.98 4.98
N ALA A 368 -6.15 4.07 4.77
CA ALA A 368 -6.91 4.31 3.54
C ALA A 368 -6.09 5.13 2.53
N ALA A 369 -6.31 4.86 1.26
CA ALA A 369 -5.85 5.70 0.15
C ALA A 369 -7.03 6.04 -0.73
N TYR A 370 -6.92 7.18 -1.46
CA TYR A 370 -7.98 7.68 -2.31
C TYR A 370 -9.25 8.08 -1.53
N SER A 371 -10.00 9.05 -2.05
CA SER A 371 -11.11 9.65 -1.32
C SER A 371 -10.71 10.46 -0.07
N GLU A 372 -11.68 10.98 0.61
CA GLU A 372 -11.54 11.76 1.84
C GLU A 372 -11.20 10.92 3.09
N ALA A 373 -11.28 9.57 3.00
CA ALA A 373 -11.19 8.70 4.17
C ALA A 373 -9.86 8.82 4.94
N TRP A 374 -8.77 9.22 4.27
CA TRP A 374 -7.50 9.44 4.95
C TRP A 374 -7.55 10.61 5.97
N THR A 375 -8.50 11.55 5.79
CA THR A 375 -8.65 12.76 6.64
C THR A 375 -10.03 12.87 7.28
N GLN A 376 -11.07 12.25 6.71
CA GLN A 376 -12.45 12.39 7.18
C GLN A 376 -13.21 11.07 7.11
N ILE A 377 -13.34 10.39 8.27
CA ILE A 377 -14.16 9.17 8.42
C ILE A 377 -15.29 9.34 9.43
N GLY A 378 -15.23 10.36 10.30
CA GLY A 378 -16.21 10.62 11.34
C GLY A 378 -15.61 11.30 12.56
N ALA A 379 -16.47 11.79 13.43
CA ALA A 379 -16.08 12.35 14.71
C ALA A 379 -15.92 11.24 15.76
N TYR A 380 -14.95 11.38 16.64
CA TYR A 380 -14.61 10.43 17.70
C TYR A 380 -14.36 11.18 19.00
N ASP A 381 -14.64 10.51 20.12
CA ASP A 381 -14.45 11.06 21.47
C ASP A 381 -13.01 11.48 21.70
N CYS A 382 -12.80 12.68 22.23
CA CYS A 382 -11.47 13.29 22.36
C CYS A 382 -10.54 12.62 23.39
N ASP A 383 -11.04 11.71 24.23
CA ASP A 383 -10.23 10.89 25.15
C ASP A 383 -9.57 9.68 24.45
N LEU A 384 -9.96 9.36 23.22
CA LEU A 384 -9.40 8.23 22.47
C LEU A 384 -7.99 8.52 21.97
N PRO A 385 -7.12 7.51 21.90
CA PRO A 385 -5.77 7.69 21.38
C PRO A 385 -5.76 7.62 19.85
N HIS A 386 -5.46 8.73 19.19
CA HIS A 386 -5.21 8.83 17.76
C HIS A 386 -3.79 9.36 17.50
N ARG A 387 -3.33 9.26 16.26
CA ARG A 387 -2.05 9.77 15.77
C ARG A 387 -2.25 11.09 15.03
N ILE A 388 -1.17 11.70 14.56
CA ILE A 388 -1.18 12.92 13.74
C ILE A 388 -0.39 12.67 12.46
N ALA A 389 -0.86 13.19 11.33
CA ALA A 389 -0.09 13.24 10.09
C ALA A 389 0.73 14.54 10.06
N CYS A 390 2.02 14.43 9.79
CA CYS A 390 2.99 15.52 9.80
C CYS A 390 3.55 15.76 8.39
N PHE A 391 3.41 16.97 7.86
CA PHE A 391 3.83 17.35 6.51
C PHE A 391 4.95 18.39 6.58
N SER A 392 6.03 18.23 5.80
CA SER A 392 7.05 19.26 5.69
C SER A 392 6.60 20.39 4.75
N ASN A 393 6.94 21.65 5.13
CA ASN A 393 6.72 22.84 4.30
C ASN A 393 7.96 23.23 3.49
N VAL A 394 8.90 22.30 3.30
CA VAL A 394 10.07 22.48 2.44
C VAL A 394 10.20 21.29 1.49
N GLU A 395 10.74 21.57 0.29
CA GLU A 395 11.10 20.54 -0.66
C GLU A 395 12.44 19.93 -0.28
N VAL A 396 12.48 18.61 -0.14
CA VAL A 396 13.70 17.85 0.07
C VAL A 396 14.23 17.38 -1.29
N LEU A 397 15.35 17.96 -1.72
CA LEU A 397 15.94 17.66 -3.03
C LEU A 397 16.57 16.28 -3.09
N PHE A 398 17.09 15.80 -1.99
CA PHE A 398 17.68 14.47 -1.86
C PHE A 398 17.43 13.93 -0.46
N TRP A 399 16.99 12.70 -0.38
CA TRP A 399 16.82 11.96 0.86
C TRP A 399 17.15 10.50 0.59
N ASP A 400 18.16 9.98 1.26
CA ASP A 400 18.62 8.61 1.04
C ASP A 400 18.04 7.62 2.05
N GLY A 401 17.41 8.11 3.11
CA GLY A 401 16.87 7.27 4.18
C GLY A 401 17.94 6.48 4.94
N PHE A 402 19.21 6.86 4.82
CA PHE A 402 20.34 6.14 5.42
C PHE A 402 20.23 6.05 6.95
N ASP A 403 19.63 7.07 7.56
CA ASP A 403 19.44 7.14 9.01
C ASP A 403 18.19 6.38 9.50
N LEU A 404 17.32 5.94 8.58
CA LEU A 404 16.19 5.08 8.92
C LEU A 404 16.72 3.64 9.05
N SER A 405 16.94 3.19 10.27
CA SER A 405 17.72 1.99 10.63
C SER A 405 17.21 0.66 10.06
N GLU A 406 16.06 0.62 9.41
CA GLU A 406 15.45 -0.61 8.88
C GLU A 406 15.23 -0.59 7.37
N ASN A 407 15.49 0.51 6.67
CA ASN A 407 15.24 0.62 5.23
C ASN A 407 16.52 0.52 4.38
N THR A 408 17.23 -0.60 4.50
CA THR A 408 18.42 -0.90 3.68
C THR A 408 18.08 -1.20 2.21
N GLU A 409 16.82 -1.36 1.87
CA GLU A 409 16.36 -1.72 0.51
C GLU A 409 16.46 -0.57 -0.51
N ARG A 410 16.70 0.66 -0.06
CA ARG A 410 16.89 1.82 -0.95
C ARG A 410 18.26 1.85 -1.63
N TRP A 411 19.22 1.10 -1.10
CA TRP A 411 20.55 1.01 -1.69
C TRP A 411 20.60 -0.17 -2.65
N SER A 412 20.49 0.10 -3.93
CA SER A 412 21.01 -0.87 -4.88
C SER A 412 22.53 -0.90 -4.73
N ALA A 413 23.12 -2.08 -4.65
CA ALA A 413 24.56 -2.30 -4.63
C ALA A 413 25.23 -1.89 -5.96
N VAL A 414 24.79 -0.82 -6.58
CA VAL A 414 25.39 -0.21 -7.78
C VAL A 414 26.06 1.07 -7.36
N VAL A 415 27.14 0.93 -6.64
CA VAL A 415 28.25 1.87 -6.74
C VAL A 415 29.23 1.21 -7.71
N PRO A 416 29.60 1.88 -8.82
CA PRO A 416 30.55 1.36 -9.77
C PRO A 416 31.92 1.15 -9.15
#